data_89e614633b679fd27baee48765b70443
#
_entry.id   89e614633b679fd27baee48765b70443
#
_cell.length_a   1.000
_cell.length_b   1.000
_cell.length_c   1.000
_cell.angle_alpha   90.00
_cell.angle_beta   90.00
_cell.angle_gamma   90.00
#
_symmetry.space_group_name_H-M   'P 1'
#
loop_
_entity.id
_entity.type
_entity.pdbx_description
1 polymer ?
#
loop_
_entity_poly.entity_id
_entity_poly.type
_entity_poly.pdbx_seq_one_letter_code
_entity_poly.pdbx_strand_id
1 'polypeptide(L)'
;HVRSRRQRQMCIRDSFYYDFEDEKEENKTKIALFGVKEKTDDYDVDFTLIRKEFYQLKKGDWDSILVDFGDIEPGATFEDSCFAFHQVHQRLLKKGFVVIVIGNLPEFTYFQYRSFDGIRNNVNLSLVDAKFRLGDDTEILNSENILSKIISQPPHNLFEYTHFGHQAYYVAQEELNLIEHLNFDVIRLGDLMKKIRRVEPFLRESDLLAIDLSSIQASDFFSTPRPIPNGFNAREICALTRYAGSSHSLQSLYIYNYIEKFRLPDHLLFSQMIWYFIDGQNHQPEKVSFDDEHYFEKIHVPTVEQDLVFYHNLYTNQWWIEIKRLNDTAEDGIHRVPCHKKDYMQAVRGEVPDRFWKSFKKFY
;
A
#
# COMPACT_ATOMS: atom_id res chain seq x y z
N HIS A 1 -24.05 10.31 9.77
CA HIS A 1 -24.64 11.53 9.23
C HIS A 1 -23.70 12.11 8.17
N VAL A 2 -24.06 11.95 6.89
CA VAL A 2 -23.40 12.64 5.78
C VAL A 2 -23.77 14.13 5.86
N ARG A 3 -22.83 14.98 6.23
CA ARG A 3 -23.06 16.42 6.26
C ARG A 3 -23.32 16.97 4.84
N SER A 4 -24.14 17.97 4.74
CA SER A 4 -24.84 18.48 3.56
C SER A 4 -23.93 18.83 2.35
N ARG A 5 -24.54 18.90 1.15
CA ARG A 5 -23.95 19.26 -0.15
C ARG A 5 -23.08 20.53 -0.17
N ARG A 6 -23.19 21.43 0.79
CA ARG A 6 -22.40 22.69 0.88
C ARG A 6 -20.97 22.49 1.39
N GLN A 7 -20.64 21.34 2.02
CA GLN A 7 -19.29 21.04 2.52
C GLN A 7 -18.38 20.38 1.46
N ARG A 8 -18.89 20.11 0.26
CA ARG A 8 -18.18 19.37 -0.80
C ARG A 8 -17.25 20.22 -1.67
N GLN A 9 -17.23 21.53 -1.49
CA GLN A 9 -16.37 22.49 -2.22
C GLN A 9 -15.56 23.35 -1.24
N MET A 10 -15.04 22.74 -0.17
CA MET A 10 -14.14 23.49 0.71
C MET A 10 -12.74 23.46 0.10
N CYS A 11 -12.22 24.66 -0.18
CA CYS A 11 -10.80 24.85 -0.47
C CYS A 11 -9.97 24.22 0.63
N ILE A 12 -8.82 23.63 0.26
CA ILE A 12 -7.85 23.00 1.18
C ILE A 12 -7.53 23.90 2.41
N ARG A 13 -7.58 25.22 2.27
CA ARG A 13 -7.39 26.18 3.35
C ARG A 13 -8.38 26.04 4.51
N ASP A 14 -9.64 25.73 4.23
CA ASP A 14 -10.69 25.70 5.27
C ASP A 14 -10.75 24.34 5.98
N SER A 15 -10.33 23.25 5.30
CA SER A 15 -10.37 21.89 5.83
C SER A 15 -9.36 21.64 6.96
N PHE A 16 -8.26 22.41 7.02
CA PHE A 16 -7.22 22.23 8.05
C PHE A 16 -7.54 22.91 9.39
N TYR A 17 -8.62 23.68 9.49
CA TYR A 17 -9.08 24.34 10.73
C TYR A 17 -10.12 23.53 11.51
N TYR A 18 -10.44 22.30 11.09
CA TYR A 18 -11.25 21.42 11.91
C TYR A 18 -10.42 20.94 13.11
N ASP A 19 -10.64 21.55 14.26
CA ASP A 19 -10.29 20.96 15.54
C ASP A 19 -11.19 19.77 15.79
N PHE A 20 -10.62 18.55 15.67
CA PHE A 20 -11.28 17.30 16.06
C PHE A 20 -11.11 17.13 17.58
N GLU A 21 -11.61 18.09 18.38
CA GLU A 21 -11.52 18.09 19.85
C GLU A 21 -12.71 17.39 20.52
N ASP A 22 -13.51 16.62 19.80
CA ASP A 22 -14.52 15.79 20.46
C ASP A 22 -13.85 14.55 21.06
N GLU A 23 -13.67 14.55 22.40
CA GLU A 23 -13.09 13.43 23.19
C GLU A 23 -13.71 12.06 22.86
N LYS A 24 -14.94 12.02 22.37
CA LYS A 24 -15.64 10.79 21.93
C LYS A 24 -15.13 10.21 20.60
N GLU A 25 -14.35 10.98 19.83
CA GLU A 25 -13.81 10.59 18.53
C GLU A 25 -12.31 10.28 18.56
N GLU A 26 -11.64 10.45 19.71
CA GLU A 26 -10.19 10.21 19.83
C GLU A 26 -9.78 8.76 19.59
N ASN A 27 -10.64 7.81 19.90
CA ASN A 27 -10.35 6.37 19.78
C ASN A 27 -10.74 5.75 18.41
N LYS A 28 -11.31 6.55 17.50
CA LYS A 28 -11.76 6.04 16.20
C LYS A 28 -10.68 6.19 15.13
N THR A 29 -10.56 5.18 14.27
CA THR A 29 -9.72 5.30 13.07
C THR A 29 -10.21 6.45 12.21
N LYS A 30 -9.33 7.41 11.93
CA LYS A 30 -9.60 8.56 11.06
C LYS A 30 -9.06 8.28 9.68
N ILE A 31 -9.92 8.31 8.67
CA ILE A 31 -9.56 8.06 7.27
C ILE A 31 -9.73 9.36 6.50
N ALA A 32 -8.67 9.81 5.82
CA ALA A 32 -8.70 10.96 4.93
C ALA A 32 -8.79 10.47 3.48
N LEU A 33 -9.70 11.04 2.70
CA LEU A 33 -9.76 10.89 1.25
C LEU A 33 -9.47 12.23 0.60
N PHE A 34 -8.54 12.28 -0.35
CA PHE A 34 -8.37 13.44 -1.22
C PHE A 34 -7.89 13.02 -2.61
N GLY A 35 -8.09 13.91 -3.57
CA GLY A 35 -7.56 13.74 -4.92
C GLY A 35 -6.32 14.60 -5.16
N VAL A 36 -5.49 14.19 -6.10
CA VAL A 36 -4.42 15.02 -6.66
C VAL A 36 -4.54 15.01 -8.18
N LYS A 37 -4.67 16.18 -8.75
CA LYS A 37 -4.80 16.37 -10.20
C LYS A 37 -3.53 17.04 -10.73
N GLU A 38 -3.07 16.57 -11.88
CA GLU A 38 -2.04 17.25 -12.65
C GLU A 38 -2.49 17.38 -14.10
N LYS A 39 -2.12 18.49 -14.74
CA LYS A 39 -2.41 18.72 -16.14
C LYS A 39 -1.59 17.78 -17.00
N THR A 40 -2.24 17.16 -17.96
CA THR A 40 -1.61 16.43 -19.04
C THR A 40 -2.14 16.97 -20.35
N ASP A 41 -1.32 16.95 -21.40
CA ASP A 41 -1.75 17.44 -22.73
C ASP A 41 -2.84 16.54 -23.34
N ASP A 42 -2.94 15.30 -22.89
CA ASP A 42 -3.75 14.26 -23.52
C ASP A 42 -5.08 14.00 -22.79
N TYR A 43 -5.21 14.37 -21.51
CA TYR A 43 -6.36 13.92 -20.71
C TYR A 43 -6.82 14.96 -19.70
N ASP A 44 -8.12 15.12 -19.61
CA ASP A 44 -8.76 15.77 -18.46
C ASP A 44 -8.94 14.77 -17.31
N VAL A 45 -8.89 15.28 -16.08
CA VAL A 45 -9.06 14.48 -14.87
C VAL A 45 -10.06 15.15 -13.95
N ASP A 46 -11.15 14.42 -13.70
CA ASP A 46 -12.15 14.80 -12.69
C ASP A 46 -12.55 13.55 -11.88
N PHE A 47 -12.43 13.65 -10.57
CA PHE A 47 -12.78 12.55 -9.65
C PHE A 47 -14.24 12.63 -9.17
N THR A 48 -15.03 13.55 -9.69
CA THR A 48 -16.44 13.76 -9.31
C THR A 48 -17.28 12.51 -9.53
N LEU A 49 -17.10 11.81 -10.65
CA LEU A 49 -17.87 10.61 -10.95
C LEU A 49 -17.49 9.44 -10.03
N ILE A 50 -16.21 9.28 -9.70
CA ILE A 50 -15.76 8.29 -8.72
C ILE A 50 -16.40 8.56 -7.36
N ARG A 51 -16.35 9.79 -6.87
CA ARG A 51 -16.98 10.20 -5.60
C ARG A 51 -18.48 10.00 -5.60
N LYS A 52 -19.14 10.34 -6.73
CA LYS A 52 -20.59 10.14 -6.89
C LYS A 52 -20.96 8.68 -6.70
N GLU A 53 -20.26 7.75 -7.34
CA GLU A 53 -20.54 6.33 -7.20
C GLU A 53 -20.14 5.82 -5.80
N PHE A 54 -19.01 6.25 -5.27
CA PHE A 54 -18.57 5.88 -3.92
C PHE A 54 -19.59 6.27 -2.84
N TYR A 55 -20.15 7.49 -2.90
CA TYR A 55 -21.14 7.94 -1.91
C TYR A 55 -22.54 7.30 -2.07
N GLN A 56 -22.78 6.55 -3.14
CA GLN A 56 -24.00 5.74 -3.30
C GLN A 56 -23.86 4.35 -2.65
N LEU A 57 -22.62 3.90 -2.41
CA LEU A 57 -22.39 2.60 -1.77
C LEU A 57 -22.90 2.62 -0.32
N LYS A 58 -23.37 1.48 0.14
CA LYS A 58 -23.81 1.35 1.53
C LYS A 58 -22.59 1.31 2.43
N LYS A 59 -22.64 2.04 3.52
CA LYS A 59 -21.70 1.93 4.61
C LYS A 59 -21.79 0.51 5.20
N GLY A 60 -20.63 -0.13 5.40
CA GLY A 60 -20.55 -1.35 6.18
C GLY A 60 -20.77 -1.09 7.68
N ASP A 61 -20.54 -2.10 8.50
CA ASP A 61 -20.51 -1.94 9.97
C ASP A 61 -19.18 -1.28 10.39
N TRP A 62 -19.05 0.01 10.03
CA TRP A 62 -17.83 0.79 10.21
C TRP A 62 -17.97 1.78 11.35
N ASP A 63 -16.98 1.80 12.23
CA ASP A 63 -16.84 2.79 13.29
C ASP A 63 -15.86 3.92 12.95
N SER A 64 -15.07 3.77 11.88
CA SER A 64 -14.13 4.79 11.40
C SER A 64 -14.83 6.07 10.92
N ILE A 65 -14.09 7.18 11.01
CA ILE A 65 -14.51 8.49 10.53
C ILE A 65 -13.84 8.73 9.18
N LEU A 66 -14.64 8.86 8.12
CA LEU A 66 -14.16 9.22 6.79
C LEU A 66 -14.35 10.73 6.55
N VAL A 67 -13.26 11.41 6.21
CA VAL A 67 -13.24 12.82 5.82
C VAL A 67 -12.74 12.95 4.38
N ASP A 68 -13.56 13.53 3.51
CA ASP A 68 -13.15 13.89 2.15
C ASP A 68 -12.69 15.36 2.12
N PHE A 69 -11.42 15.54 1.80
CA PHE A 69 -10.78 16.85 1.74
C PHE A 69 -10.87 17.52 0.35
N GLY A 70 -11.53 16.89 -0.62
CA GLY A 70 -11.61 17.39 -2.00
C GLY A 70 -10.33 17.06 -2.78
N ASP A 71 -9.95 17.94 -3.70
CA ASP A 71 -8.83 17.72 -4.61
C ASP A 71 -7.76 18.81 -4.47
N ILE A 72 -6.51 18.40 -4.62
CA ILE A 72 -5.40 19.31 -4.90
C ILE A 72 -5.44 19.60 -6.40
N GLU A 73 -5.73 20.84 -6.75
CA GLU A 73 -5.72 21.29 -8.13
C GLU A 73 -4.28 21.51 -8.63
N PRO A 74 -4.03 21.41 -9.94
CA PRO A 74 -2.70 21.60 -10.51
C PRO A 74 -2.09 22.94 -10.11
N GLY A 75 -0.81 22.91 -9.70
CA GLY A 75 -0.02 24.12 -9.43
C GLY A 75 0.32 24.92 -10.70
N ALA A 76 1.12 25.97 -10.53
CA ALA A 76 1.67 26.69 -11.68
C ALA A 76 2.73 25.85 -12.42
N THR A 77 3.46 25.02 -11.69
CA THR A 77 4.41 24.02 -12.19
C THR A 77 4.12 22.66 -11.57
N PHE A 78 4.68 21.61 -12.14
CA PHE A 78 4.58 20.26 -11.57
C PHE A 78 5.19 20.20 -10.15
N GLU A 79 6.29 20.91 -9.92
CA GLU A 79 6.94 21.00 -8.61
C GLU A 79 6.03 21.63 -7.56
N ASP A 80 5.21 22.63 -7.93
CA ASP A 80 4.21 23.23 -7.03
C ASP A 80 3.14 22.21 -6.63
N SER A 81 2.66 21.41 -7.58
CA SER A 81 1.71 20.32 -7.32
C SER A 81 2.32 19.26 -6.38
N CYS A 82 3.57 18.88 -6.64
CA CYS A 82 4.31 17.92 -5.81
C CYS A 82 4.51 18.44 -4.39
N PHE A 83 4.88 19.72 -4.25
CA PHE A 83 5.03 20.34 -2.94
C PHE A 83 3.69 20.38 -2.17
N ALA A 84 2.61 20.80 -2.82
CA ALA A 84 1.28 20.84 -2.22
C ALA A 84 0.85 19.42 -1.77
N PHE A 85 1.01 18.42 -2.64
CA PHE A 85 0.72 17.03 -2.31
C PHE A 85 1.50 16.56 -1.07
N HIS A 86 2.83 16.74 -1.09
CA HIS A 86 3.70 16.33 0.01
C HIS A 86 3.29 16.97 1.34
N GLN A 87 3.02 18.28 1.36
CA GLN A 87 2.62 19.01 2.56
C GLN A 87 1.27 18.52 3.12
N VAL A 88 0.28 18.33 2.27
CA VAL A 88 -1.05 17.83 2.67
C VAL A 88 -0.93 16.41 3.20
N HIS A 89 -0.31 15.52 2.45
CA HIS A 89 -0.20 14.11 2.77
C HIS A 89 0.58 13.90 4.09
N GLN A 90 1.76 14.53 4.22
CA GLN A 90 2.58 14.43 5.44
C GLN A 90 1.84 14.97 6.67
N ARG A 91 1.11 16.09 6.52
CA ARG A 91 0.33 16.67 7.62
C ARG A 91 -0.78 15.75 8.08
N LEU A 92 -1.47 15.07 7.16
CA LEU A 92 -2.50 14.09 7.48
C LEU A 92 -1.91 12.88 8.22
N LEU A 93 -0.78 12.35 7.75
CA LEU A 93 -0.06 11.27 8.43
C LEU A 93 0.35 11.67 9.86
N LYS A 94 0.92 12.88 10.05
CA LYS A 94 1.30 13.40 11.38
C LYS A 94 0.11 13.59 12.32
N LYS A 95 -1.10 13.79 11.78
CA LYS A 95 -2.35 13.85 12.54
C LYS A 95 -2.98 12.47 12.79
N GLY A 96 -2.32 11.38 12.41
CA GLY A 96 -2.77 10.00 12.63
C GLY A 96 -3.88 9.54 11.70
N PHE A 97 -4.08 10.19 10.54
CA PHE A 97 -5.01 9.70 9.54
C PHE A 97 -4.41 8.52 8.76
N VAL A 98 -5.26 7.55 8.44
CA VAL A 98 -5.03 6.66 7.30
C VAL A 98 -5.45 7.40 6.04
N VAL A 99 -4.55 7.55 5.09
CA VAL A 99 -4.74 8.46 3.95
C VAL A 99 -5.03 7.67 2.68
N ILE A 100 -6.14 7.96 2.02
CA ILE A 100 -6.49 7.46 0.69
C ILE A 100 -6.33 8.60 -0.30
N VAL A 101 -5.48 8.40 -1.31
CA VAL A 101 -5.25 9.37 -2.38
C VAL A 101 -5.71 8.77 -3.71
N ILE A 102 -6.41 9.57 -4.51
CA ILE A 102 -6.74 9.25 -5.89
C ILE A 102 -6.02 10.23 -6.82
N GLY A 103 -5.42 9.73 -7.91
CA GLY A 103 -4.63 10.59 -8.77
C GLY A 103 -4.47 10.10 -10.21
N ASN A 104 -3.84 10.92 -11.02
CA ASN A 104 -3.64 10.64 -12.43
C ASN A 104 -2.18 10.37 -12.82
N LEU A 105 -1.20 10.76 -11.99
CA LEU A 105 0.21 10.56 -12.32
C LEU A 105 0.92 9.61 -11.35
N PRO A 106 1.71 8.67 -11.86
CA PRO A 106 2.49 7.73 -11.05
C PRO A 106 3.59 8.42 -10.22
N GLU A 107 4.11 9.58 -10.65
CA GLU A 107 5.19 10.34 -9.99
C GLU A 107 4.85 10.74 -8.55
N PHE A 108 3.57 10.94 -8.24
CA PHE A 108 3.15 11.22 -6.85
C PHE A 108 3.41 10.07 -5.89
N THR A 109 3.67 8.84 -6.38
CA THR A 109 4.14 7.71 -5.53
C THR A 109 5.47 8.04 -4.85
N TYR A 110 6.38 8.76 -5.55
CA TYR A 110 7.62 9.25 -4.94
C TYR A 110 7.33 10.17 -3.77
N PHE A 111 6.42 11.13 -3.92
CA PHE A 111 6.07 12.08 -2.86
C PHE A 111 5.21 11.45 -1.76
N GLN A 112 4.40 10.43 -2.07
CA GLN A 112 3.73 9.60 -1.07
C GLN A 112 4.77 8.95 -0.14
N TYR A 113 5.81 8.33 -0.72
CA TYR A 113 6.89 7.73 0.03
C TYR A 113 7.67 8.78 0.84
N ARG A 114 8.06 9.91 0.24
CA ARG A 114 8.79 11.00 0.91
C ARG A 114 8.00 11.66 2.05
N SER A 115 6.68 11.55 2.05
CA SER A 115 5.86 12.06 3.15
C SER A 115 6.08 11.33 4.48
N PHE A 116 6.73 10.17 4.45
CA PHE A 116 7.14 9.45 5.65
C PHE A 116 8.48 9.93 6.22
N ASP A 117 9.21 10.79 5.50
CA ASP A 117 10.46 11.36 5.97
C ASP A 117 10.25 12.15 7.27
N GLY A 118 11.07 11.84 8.29
CA GLY A 118 10.92 12.40 9.63
C GLY A 118 9.70 11.89 10.45
N ILE A 119 8.93 10.94 9.89
CA ILE A 119 7.89 10.22 10.62
C ILE A 119 8.37 8.80 10.95
N ARG A 120 9.04 8.14 10.01
CA ARG A 120 9.60 6.79 10.15
C ARG A 120 11.04 6.74 9.65
N ASN A 121 11.89 6.01 10.37
CA ASN A 121 13.27 5.76 9.96
C ASN A 121 13.37 4.62 8.94
N ASN A 122 12.46 3.66 9.02
CA ASN A 122 12.33 2.53 8.11
C ASN A 122 10.94 2.56 7.50
N VAL A 123 10.86 2.53 6.18
CA VAL A 123 9.60 2.62 5.42
C VAL A 123 9.45 1.39 4.55
N ASN A 124 8.30 0.74 4.63
CA ASN A 124 7.94 -0.44 3.86
C ASN A 124 6.96 -0.05 2.75
N LEU A 125 7.43 -0.08 1.51
CA LEU A 125 6.66 0.27 0.31
C LEU A 125 6.13 -0.96 -0.40
N SER A 126 4.84 -1.01 -0.67
CA SER A 126 4.24 -1.96 -1.61
C SER A 126 3.75 -1.26 -2.86
N LEU A 127 3.99 -1.87 -4.02
CA LEU A 127 3.56 -1.36 -5.31
C LEU A 127 2.81 -2.43 -6.11
N VAL A 128 1.69 -2.05 -6.72
CA VAL A 128 0.94 -2.87 -7.69
C VAL A 128 1.10 -2.26 -9.06
N ASP A 129 1.88 -2.88 -9.91
CA ASP A 129 2.16 -2.40 -11.26
C ASP A 129 2.58 -3.59 -12.17
N ALA A 130 2.43 -3.44 -13.46
CA ALA A 130 2.89 -4.41 -14.46
C ALA A 130 4.41 -4.35 -14.70
N LYS A 131 5.10 -3.24 -14.30
CA LYS A 131 6.53 -2.97 -14.47
C LYS A 131 7.13 -2.34 -13.22
N PHE A 132 8.46 -2.40 -13.05
CA PHE A 132 9.13 -1.92 -11.83
C PHE A 132 9.38 -0.41 -11.76
N ARG A 133 9.36 0.31 -12.88
CA ARG A 133 9.70 1.74 -12.97
C ARG A 133 11.13 2.05 -12.51
N LEU A 134 12.07 1.21 -12.97
CA LEU A 134 13.51 1.30 -12.72
C LEU A 134 14.26 1.95 -13.89
N GLY A 135 13.70 3.03 -14.46
CA GLY A 135 14.38 3.84 -15.47
C GLY A 135 15.61 4.56 -14.94
N ASP A 136 16.28 5.35 -15.82
CA ASP A 136 17.50 6.08 -15.48
C ASP A 136 17.25 7.08 -14.33
N ASP A 137 18.03 6.97 -13.26
CA ASP A 137 17.93 7.81 -12.07
C ASP A 137 18.64 9.17 -12.24
N THR A 138 19.42 9.36 -13.29
CA THR A 138 20.07 10.64 -13.64
C THR A 138 19.07 11.63 -14.25
N GLU A 139 17.99 11.15 -14.85
CA GLU A 139 16.93 11.97 -15.39
C GLU A 139 16.08 12.65 -14.30
N ILE A 140 15.32 13.67 -14.68
CA ILE A 140 14.30 14.27 -13.83
C ILE A 140 13.25 13.17 -13.50
N LEU A 141 12.62 13.26 -12.32
CA LEU A 141 11.55 12.35 -11.93
C LEU A 141 10.46 12.27 -13.01
N ASN A 142 10.20 11.07 -13.47
CA ASN A 142 9.18 10.77 -14.47
C ASN A 142 8.50 9.41 -14.17
N SER A 143 7.50 9.05 -14.95
CA SER A 143 6.71 7.84 -14.74
C SER A 143 7.51 6.53 -14.82
N GLU A 144 8.71 6.54 -15.42
CA GLU A 144 9.50 5.31 -15.63
C GLU A 144 10.60 5.12 -14.56
N ASN A 145 11.00 6.17 -13.80
CA ASN A 145 12.15 6.10 -12.89
C ASN A 145 11.81 6.27 -11.40
N ILE A 146 10.56 6.12 -11.02
CA ILE A 146 10.08 6.35 -9.64
C ILE A 146 10.84 5.50 -8.63
N LEU A 147 10.96 4.20 -8.87
CA LEU A 147 11.63 3.29 -7.94
C LEU A 147 13.13 3.55 -7.88
N SER A 148 13.77 3.87 -9.01
CA SER A 148 15.18 4.29 -9.04
C SER A 148 15.42 5.51 -8.15
N LYS A 149 14.53 6.52 -8.23
CA LYS A 149 14.60 7.73 -7.38
C LYS A 149 14.41 7.41 -5.90
N ILE A 150 13.49 6.52 -5.55
CA ILE A 150 13.26 6.11 -4.17
C ILE A 150 14.51 5.41 -3.59
N ILE A 151 15.18 4.58 -4.39
CA ILE A 151 16.36 3.83 -3.97
C ILE A 151 17.61 4.72 -3.89
N SER A 152 17.81 5.60 -4.89
CA SER A 152 19.06 6.34 -5.04
C SER A 152 19.13 7.65 -4.24
N GLN A 153 17.99 8.27 -3.95
CA GLN A 153 17.99 9.61 -3.33
C GLN A 153 17.86 9.57 -1.80
N PRO A 154 18.68 10.35 -1.07
CA PRO A 154 18.55 10.46 0.38
C PRO A 154 17.25 11.18 0.80
N PRO A 155 16.76 10.90 2.04
CA PRO A 155 17.25 9.90 2.98
C PRO A 155 16.94 8.47 2.52
N HIS A 156 17.91 7.55 2.72
CA HIS A 156 17.76 6.13 2.34
C HIS A 156 17.01 5.37 3.44
N ASN A 157 15.71 5.60 3.56
CA ASN A 157 14.85 5.01 4.59
C ASN A 157 13.93 3.90 4.05
N LEU A 158 14.10 3.48 2.79
CA LEU A 158 13.42 2.31 2.25
C LEU A 158 13.99 1.05 2.89
N PHE A 159 13.20 0.40 3.74
CA PHE A 159 13.59 -0.83 4.41
C PHE A 159 13.10 -2.07 3.67
N GLU A 160 11.83 -2.08 3.28
CA GLU A 160 11.21 -3.17 2.53
C GLU A 160 10.54 -2.63 1.27
N TYR A 161 10.72 -3.34 0.17
CA TYR A 161 9.96 -3.11 -1.05
C TYR A 161 9.32 -4.41 -1.49
N THR A 162 8.01 -4.35 -1.74
CA THR A 162 7.28 -5.48 -2.30
C THR A 162 6.55 -5.07 -3.56
N HIS A 163 6.78 -5.79 -4.65
CA HIS A 163 6.11 -5.55 -5.91
C HIS A 163 5.12 -6.66 -6.25
N PHE A 164 3.89 -6.28 -6.56
CA PHE A 164 2.82 -7.18 -6.95
C PHE A 164 2.41 -6.99 -8.40
N GLY A 165 2.38 -8.07 -9.16
CA GLY A 165 1.72 -8.10 -10.46
C GLY A 165 2.62 -7.82 -11.65
N HIS A 166 3.95 -7.78 -11.49
CA HIS A 166 4.83 -7.59 -12.65
C HIS A 166 4.58 -8.66 -13.72
N GLN A 167 4.77 -8.26 -14.98
CA GLN A 167 4.58 -9.11 -16.12
C GLN A 167 5.90 -9.26 -16.87
N ALA A 168 6.35 -10.49 -17.08
CA ALA A 168 7.68 -10.81 -17.57
C ALA A 168 8.06 -10.14 -18.92
N TYR A 169 7.09 -9.77 -19.74
CA TYR A 169 7.31 -9.08 -21.01
C TYR A 169 7.41 -7.55 -20.88
N TYR A 170 7.25 -7.00 -19.68
CA TYR A 170 7.43 -5.57 -19.38
C TYR A 170 8.64 -5.31 -18.49
N VAL A 171 9.37 -6.35 -18.08
CA VAL A 171 10.46 -6.28 -17.11
C VAL A 171 11.72 -6.89 -17.71
N ALA A 172 12.82 -6.15 -17.67
CA ALA A 172 14.13 -6.63 -18.10
C ALA A 172 14.73 -7.59 -17.05
N GLN A 173 15.59 -8.52 -17.48
CA GLN A 173 16.24 -9.44 -16.55
C GLN A 173 17.17 -8.71 -15.58
N GLU A 174 17.79 -7.62 -16.03
CA GLU A 174 18.66 -6.77 -15.22
C GLU A 174 17.90 -6.11 -14.05
N GLU A 175 16.65 -5.69 -14.30
CA GLU A 175 15.78 -5.13 -13.24
C GLU A 175 15.43 -6.19 -12.20
N LEU A 176 15.08 -7.42 -12.62
CA LEU A 176 14.84 -8.54 -11.72
C LEU A 176 16.08 -8.85 -10.87
N ASN A 177 17.24 -8.91 -11.50
CA ASN A 177 18.51 -9.18 -10.82
C ASN A 177 18.83 -8.09 -9.79
N LEU A 178 18.58 -6.81 -10.10
CA LEU A 178 18.76 -5.70 -9.16
C LEU A 178 17.85 -5.82 -7.94
N ILE A 179 16.55 -6.06 -8.17
CA ILE A 179 15.55 -6.24 -7.09
C ILE A 179 15.94 -7.41 -6.19
N GLU A 180 16.37 -8.53 -6.77
CA GLU A 180 16.81 -9.71 -6.04
C GLU A 180 18.08 -9.44 -5.23
N HIS A 181 19.05 -8.71 -5.81
CA HIS A 181 20.27 -8.31 -5.12
C HIS A 181 19.98 -7.41 -3.90
N LEU A 182 18.98 -6.54 -3.99
CA LEU A 182 18.51 -5.70 -2.88
C LEU A 182 17.68 -6.47 -1.84
N ASN A 183 17.49 -7.78 -2.02
CA ASN A 183 16.64 -8.66 -1.19
C ASN A 183 15.18 -8.20 -1.10
N PHE A 184 14.67 -7.49 -2.09
CA PHE A 184 13.28 -7.09 -2.19
C PHE A 184 12.38 -8.22 -2.68
N ASP A 185 11.08 -8.11 -2.40
CA ASP A 185 10.11 -9.14 -2.76
C ASP A 185 9.32 -8.76 -4.02
N VAL A 186 9.26 -9.69 -4.95
CA VAL A 186 8.47 -9.54 -6.17
C VAL A 186 7.58 -10.76 -6.39
N ILE A 187 6.30 -10.50 -6.68
CA ILE A 187 5.33 -11.55 -6.92
C ILE A 187 4.70 -11.32 -8.29
N ARG A 188 4.96 -12.24 -9.20
CA ARG A 188 4.48 -12.18 -10.57
C ARG A 188 2.95 -12.26 -10.63
N LEU A 189 2.32 -11.57 -11.60
CA LEU A 189 0.86 -11.62 -11.82
C LEU A 189 0.33 -13.05 -11.90
N GLY A 190 0.94 -13.92 -12.69
CA GLY A 190 0.50 -15.30 -12.85
C GLY A 190 0.51 -16.16 -11.58
N ASP A 191 1.30 -15.78 -10.57
CA ASP A 191 1.30 -16.42 -9.26
C ASP A 191 0.20 -15.89 -8.33
N LEU A 192 -0.19 -14.62 -8.50
CA LEU A 192 -1.28 -13.99 -7.76
C LEU A 192 -2.65 -14.42 -8.29
N MET A 193 -2.80 -14.56 -9.60
CA MET A 193 -4.03 -15.08 -10.23
C MET A 193 -4.42 -16.48 -9.69
N LYS A 194 -3.44 -17.31 -9.34
CA LYS A 194 -3.71 -18.62 -8.73
C LYS A 194 -4.22 -18.49 -7.30
N LYS A 195 -3.75 -17.49 -6.55
CA LYS A 195 -4.08 -17.30 -5.14
C LYS A 195 -3.75 -15.88 -4.69
N ILE A 196 -4.69 -14.96 -4.84
CA ILE A 196 -4.51 -13.54 -4.46
C ILE A 196 -4.17 -13.36 -2.97
N ARG A 197 -4.59 -14.26 -2.09
CA ARG A 197 -4.23 -14.23 -0.66
C ARG A 197 -2.71 -14.23 -0.41
N ARG A 198 -1.89 -14.53 -1.41
CA ARG A 198 -0.41 -14.46 -1.29
C ARG A 198 0.10 -13.03 -1.00
N VAL A 199 -0.67 -11.99 -1.27
CA VAL A 199 -0.28 -10.60 -0.95
C VAL A 199 -0.35 -10.29 0.54
N GLU A 200 -1.18 -11.03 1.30
CA GLU A 200 -1.58 -10.68 2.67
C GLU A 200 -0.39 -10.54 3.64
N PRO A 201 0.59 -11.47 3.76
CA PRO A 201 1.70 -11.31 4.70
C PRO A 201 2.58 -10.10 4.40
N PHE A 202 2.77 -9.77 3.13
CA PHE A 202 3.58 -8.61 2.73
C PHE A 202 2.86 -7.30 3.04
N LEU A 203 1.54 -7.23 2.77
CA LEU A 203 0.74 -6.05 3.07
C LEU A 203 0.60 -5.79 4.57
N ARG A 204 0.73 -6.80 5.43
CA ARG A 204 0.72 -6.63 6.89
C ARG A 204 1.85 -5.75 7.41
N GLU A 205 3.00 -5.73 6.73
CA GLU A 205 4.17 -4.93 7.10
C GLU A 205 4.25 -3.60 6.33
N SER A 206 3.50 -3.46 5.24
CA SER A 206 3.58 -2.26 4.41
C SER A 206 3.09 -1.03 5.14
N ASP A 207 3.83 0.08 5.04
CA ASP A 207 3.43 1.39 5.53
C ASP A 207 2.60 2.15 4.51
N LEU A 208 2.90 1.94 3.24
CA LEU A 208 2.18 2.54 2.12
C LEU A 208 2.03 1.54 0.97
N LEU A 209 0.92 1.70 0.26
CA LEU A 209 0.60 0.96 -0.96
C LEU A 209 0.28 1.95 -2.08
N ALA A 210 0.89 1.75 -3.25
CA ALA A 210 0.52 2.45 -4.47
C ALA A 210 0.02 1.46 -5.51
N ILE A 211 -1.09 1.77 -6.18
CA ILE A 211 -1.75 0.90 -7.17
C ILE A 211 -1.86 1.63 -8.50
N ASP A 212 -1.21 1.10 -9.51
CA ASP A 212 -1.39 1.50 -10.89
C ASP A 212 -2.67 0.88 -11.45
N LEU A 213 -3.65 1.69 -11.83
CA LEU A 213 -4.87 1.23 -12.48
C LEU A 213 -4.61 0.56 -13.83
N SER A 214 -3.46 0.87 -14.49
CA SER A 214 -3.04 0.19 -15.72
C SER A 214 -2.61 -1.27 -15.48
N SER A 215 -2.45 -1.70 -14.23
CA SER A 215 -2.21 -3.11 -13.88
C SER A 215 -3.48 -3.97 -13.91
N ILE A 216 -4.66 -3.35 -14.02
CA ILE A 216 -5.95 -4.04 -14.13
C ILE A 216 -6.22 -4.33 -15.59
N GLN A 217 -6.78 -5.51 -15.91
CA GLN A 217 -7.12 -5.87 -17.28
C GLN A 217 -8.17 -4.93 -17.89
N ALA A 218 -8.01 -4.55 -19.14
CA ALA A 218 -8.83 -3.56 -19.84
C ALA A 218 -10.33 -3.92 -19.93
N SER A 219 -10.68 -5.19 -19.82
CA SER A 219 -12.09 -5.63 -19.74
C SER A 219 -12.78 -5.12 -18.48
N ASP A 220 -12.05 -4.99 -17.37
CA ASP A 220 -12.57 -4.63 -16.06
C ASP A 220 -12.33 -3.15 -15.74
N PHE A 221 -11.21 -2.56 -16.20
CA PHE A 221 -10.89 -1.15 -16.03
C PHE A 221 -10.19 -0.57 -17.28
N PHE A 222 -10.81 0.39 -17.94
CA PHE A 222 -10.32 0.98 -19.18
C PHE A 222 -9.91 2.46 -19.06
N SER A 223 -10.30 3.14 -17.99
CA SER A 223 -10.05 4.57 -17.76
C SER A 223 -8.62 4.81 -17.26
N THR A 224 -7.65 4.32 -18.04
CA THR A 224 -6.21 4.52 -17.82
C THR A 224 -5.55 5.00 -19.11
N PRO A 225 -4.36 5.66 -19.02
CA PRO A 225 -3.62 6.09 -20.22
C PRO A 225 -3.30 4.94 -21.17
N ARG A 226 -2.99 3.76 -20.62
CA ARG A 226 -2.62 2.57 -21.41
C ARG A 226 -3.35 1.32 -20.90
N PRO A 227 -4.59 1.08 -21.31
CA PRO A 227 -5.30 -0.15 -20.96
C PRO A 227 -4.60 -1.38 -21.54
N ILE A 228 -4.37 -2.40 -20.73
CA ILE A 228 -3.71 -3.65 -21.13
C ILE A 228 -4.69 -4.82 -21.10
N PRO A 229 -4.56 -5.81 -22.02
CA PRO A 229 -5.49 -6.93 -22.07
C PRO A 229 -5.33 -7.93 -20.93
N ASN A 230 -4.15 -8.01 -20.33
CA ASN A 230 -3.81 -8.96 -19.28
C ASN A 230 -3.40 -8.20 -18.01
N GLY A 231 -4.09 -8.45 -16.92
CA GLY A 231 -3.90 -7.74 -15.65
C GLY A 231 -4.73 -8.36 -14.54
N PHE A 232 -4.77 -7.72 -13.39
CA PHE A 232 -5.68 -8.10 -12.32
C PHE A 232 -7.14 -7.97 -12.77
N ASN A 233 -7.99 -8.89 -12.38
CA ASN A 233 -9.43 -8.70 -12.54
C ASN A 233 -10.02 -7.91 -11.36
N ALA A 234 -11.28 -7.47 -11.52
CA ALA A 234 -11.98 -6.66 -10.52
C ALA A 234 -12.02 -7.30 -9.11
N ARG A 235 -12.21 -8.62 -9.02
CA ARG A 235 -12.26 -9.33 -7.73
C ARG A 235 -10.90 -9.40 -7.06
N GLU A 236 -9.85 -9.61 -7.84
CA GLU A 236 -8.48 -9.69 -7.33
C GLU A 236 -8.01 -8.36 -6.78
N ILE A 237 -8.24 -7.25 -7.52
CA ILE A 237 -7.82 -5.93 -7.05
C ILE A 237 -8.63 -5.47 -5.84
N CYS A 238 -9.93 -5.75 -5.76
CA CYS A 238 -10.76 -5.48 -4.58
C CYS A 238 -10.30 -6.33 -3.37
N ALA A 239 -9.95 -7.59 -3.58
CA ALA A 239 -9.41 -8.42 -2.50
C ALA A 239 -8.06 -7.91 -1.99
N LEU A 240 -7.18 -7.46 -2.90
CA LEU A 240 -5.88 -6.87 -2.57
C LEU A 240 -6.07 -5.60 -1.73
N THR A 241 -6.95 -4.68 -2.14
CA THR A 241 -7.23 -3.45 -1.37
C THR A 241 -7.82 -3.76 0.01
N ARG A 242 -8.66 -4.81 0.13
CA ARG A 242 -9.17 -5.26 1.42
C ARG A 242 -8.07 -5.80 2.33
N TYR A 243 -7.13 -6.61 1.80
CA TYR A 243 -5.98 -7.08 2.57
C TYR A 243 -5.09 -5.91 3.01
N ALA A 244 -4.88 -4.93 2.14
CA ALA A 244 -4.16 -3.71 2.49
C ALA A 244 -4.85 -2.96 3.65
N GLY A 245 -6.16 -2.77 3.56
CA GLY A 245 -6.94 -2.16 4.64
C GLY A 245 -6.86 -2.93 5.95
N SER A 246 -6.77 -4.26 5.92
CA SER A 246 -6.67 -5.09 7.13
C SER A 246 -5.29 -5.03 7.80
N SER A 247 -4.32 -4.32 7.23
CA SER A 247 -3.00 -4.10 7.82
C SER A 247 -3.06 -3.01 8.89
N HIS A 248 -2.45 -3.28 10.04
CA HIS A 248 -2.26 -2.28 11.09
C HIS A 248 -1.14 -1.28 10.81
N SER A 249 -0.24 -1.62 9.90
CA SER A 249 0.92 -0.79 9.56
C SER A 249 0.61 0.20 8.46
N LEU A 250 -0.32 -0.14 7.55
CA LEU A 250 -0.58 0.61 6.34
C LEU A 250 -1.34 1.91 6.64
N GLN A 251 -0.66 3.02 6.43
CA GLN A 251 -1.16 4.37 6.69
C GLN A 251 -1.49 5.16 5.43
N SER A 252 -1.07 4.68 4.25
CA SER A 252 -1.32 5.39 3.00
C SER A 252 -1.62 4.44 1.85
N LEU A 253 -2.71 4.71 1.13
CA LEU A 253 -3.09 4.10 -0.14
C LEU A 253 -3.13 5.17 -1.21
N TYR A 254 -2.37 4.99 -2.29
CA TYR A 254 -2.45 5.82 -3.50
C TYR A 254 -2.91 4.99 -4.69
N ILE A 255 -3.97 5.43 -5.37
CA ILE A 255 -4.50 4.80 -6.59
C ILE A 255 -4.33 5.79 -7.72
N TYR A 256 -3.58 5.44 -8.76
CA TYR A 256 -3.16 6.37 -9.80
C TYR A 256 -3.34 5.84 -11.24
N ASN A 257 -2.98 6.68 -12.21
CA ASN A 257 -3.23 6.46 -13.64
C ASN A 257 -4.72 6.42 -13.99
N TYR A 258 -5.54 7.18 -13.24
CA TYR A 258 -6.91 7.42 -13.65
C TYR A 258 -6.97 8.55 -14.68
N ILE A 259 -7.72 8.29 -15.77
CA ILE A 259 -8.15 9.30 -16.73
C ILE A 259 -9.66 9.20 -16.92
N GLU A 260 -10.33 10.32 -17.16
CA GLU A 260 -11.77 10.30 -17.31
C GLU A 260 -12.20 9.78 -18.69
N LYS A 261 -12.96 8.69 -18.74
CA LYS A 261 -13.53 8.08 -19.95
C LYS A 261 -15.00 7.75 -19.81
N PHE A 262 -15.78 8.43 -19.03
CA PHE A 262 -17.24 8.26 -18.85
C PHE A 262 -17.73 6.80 -18.89
N ARG A 263 -16.94 5.86 -18.37
CA ARG A 263 -17.31 4.45 -18.25
C ARG A 263 -17.77 4.12 -16.84
N LEU A 264 -19.06 3.96 -16.67
CA LEU A 264 -19.66 3.64 -15.35
C LEU A 264 -19.02 2.43 -14.65
N PRO A 265 -18.73 1.28 -15.33
CA PRO A 265 -18.08 0.16 -14.65
C PRO A 265 -16.73 0.52 -14.02
N ASP A 266 -15.94 1.40 -14.64
CA ASP A 266 -14.64 1.82 -14.13
C ASP A 266 -14.80 2.66 -12.85
N HIS A 267 -15.76 3.62 -12.85
CA HIS A 267 -16.06 4.41 -11.66
C HIS A 267 -16.59 3.54 -10.50
N LEU A 268 -17.42 2.53 -10.82
CA LEU A 268 -17.91 1.57 -9.83
C LEU A 268 -16.76 0.73 -9.26
N LEU A 269 -15.89 0.19 -10.10
CA LEU A 269 -14.75 -0.60 -9.63
C LEU A 269 -13.81 0.23 -8.75
N PHE A 270 -13.47 1.45 -9.20
CA PHE A 270 -12.65 2.36 -8.39
C PHE A 270 -13.28 2.63 -7.01
N SER A 271 -14.57 2.94 -7.00
CA SER A 271 -15.34 3.15 -5.76
C SER A 271 -15.36 1.92 -4.86
N GLN A 272 -15.45 0.73 -5.43
CA GLN A 272 -15.37 -0.54 -4.70
C GLN A 272 -13.97 -0.77 -4.11
N MET A 273 -12.89 -0.42 -4.82
CA MET A 273 -11.53 -0.51 -4.28
C MET A 273 -11.38 0.34 -3.01
N ILE A 274 -11.86 1.60 -3.04
CA ILE A 274 -11.88 2.48 -1.86
C ILE A 274 -12.74 1.86 -0.75
N TRP A 275 -13.92 1.37 -1.09
CA TRP A 275 -14.84 0.74 -0.13
C TRP A 275 -14.20 -0.46 0.56
N TYR A 276 -13.59 -1.38 -0.20
CA TYR A 276 -12.93 -2.56 0.35
C TYR A 276 -11.72 -2.22 1.22
N PHE A 277 -10.99 -1.17 0.89
CA PHE A 277 -9.91 -0.69 1.74
C PHE A 277 -10.43 -0.21 3.10
N ILE A 278 -11.49 0.60 3.10
CA ILE A 278 -12.13 1.10 4.32
C ILE A 278 -12.75 -0.06 5.12
N ASP A 279 -13.38 -1.02 4.44
CA ASP A 279 -13.90 -2.23 5.08
C ASP A 279 -12.79 -3.02 5.78
N GLY A 280 -11.64 -3.17 5.12
CA GLY A 280 -10.46 -3.77 5.71
C GLY A 280 -9.99 -3.05 6.98
N GLN A 281 -9.92 -1.71 6.95
CA GLN A 281 -9.54 -0.87 8.11
C GLN A 281 -10.50 -1.07 9.31
N ASN A 282 -11.77 -1.28 9.07
CA ASN A 282 -12.76 -1.49 10.11
C ASN A 282 -12.85 -2.94 10.61
N HIS A 283 -12.20 -3.88 9.90
CA HIS A 283 -12.18 -5.31 10.24
C HIS A 283 -10.74 -5.80 10.45
N GLN A 284 -9.88 -4.94 10.97
CA GLN A 284 -8.53 -5.34 11.35
C GLN A 284 -8.59 -6.38 12.47
N PRO A 285 -7.75 -7.44 12.44
CA PRO A 285 -7.62 -8.35 13.56
C PRO A 285 -7.26 -7.61 14.84
N GLU A 286 -7.71 -8.09 15.99
CA GLU A 286 -7.31 -7.54 17.28
C GLU A 286 -5.77 -7.62 17.44
N LYS A 287 -5.16 -6.54 17.98
CA LYS A 287 -3.74 -6.53 18.34
C LYS A 287 -3.56 -7.27 19.65
N VAL A 288 -3.00 -8.47 19.55
CA VAL A 288 -2.73 -9.33 20.70
C VAL A 288 -1.22 -9.57 20.82
N SER A 289 -0.73 -9.69 22.08
CA SER A 289 0.67 -10.06 22.31
C SER A 289 0.99 -11.43 21.75
N PHE A 290 2.18 -11.58 21.16
CA PHE A 290 2.67 -12.89 20.71
C PHE A 290 2.94 -13.88 21.86
N ASP A 291 2.99 -13.40 23.09
CA ASP A 291 3.19 -14.22 24.29
C ASP A 291 1.85 -14.76 24.84
N ASP A 292 0.72 -14.35 24.28
CA ASP A 292 -0.59 -14.86 24.65
C ASP A 292 -0.85 -16.23 23.99
N GLU A 293 -0.61 -17.30 24.75
CA GLU A 293 -0.77 -18.69 24.29
C GLU A 293 -2.23 -19.04 23.91
N HIS A 294 -3.21 -18.23 24.32
CA HIS A 294 -4.60 -18.41 23.89
C HIS A 294 -4.80 -18.04 22.42
N TYR A 295 -4.04 -17.07 21.93
CA TYR A 295 -4.11 -16.59 20.55
C TYR A 295 -3.00 -17.14 19.65
N PHE A 296 -1.82 -17.42 20.22
CA PHE A 296 -0.66 -17.82 19.43
C PHE A 296 -0.09 -19.17 19.86
N GLU A 297 0.10 -20.02 18.88
CA GLU A 297 0.93 -21.21 18.99
C GLU A 297 2.37 -20.85 18.58
N LYS A 298 3.33 -21.03 19.50
CA LYS A 298 4.76 -20.87 19.24
C LYS A 298 5.36 -22.23 18.88
N ILE A 299 5.92 -22.34 17.67
CA ILE A 299 6.38 -23.61 17.10
C ILE A 299 7.89 -23.53 16.83
N HIS A 300 8.66 -24.42 17.43
CA HIS A 300 10.08 -24.57 17.18
C HIS A 300 10.30 -25.63 16.10
N VAL A 301 11.03 -25.28 15.05
CA VAL A 301 11.33 -26.15 13.92
C VAL A 301 12.84 -26.25 13.74
N PRO A 302 13.47 -27.38 14.11
CA PRO A 302 14.88 -27.58 13.85
C PRO A 302 15.11 -27.77 12.35
N THR A 303 16.08 -27.05 11.79
CA THR A 303 16.57 -27.27 10.43
C THR A 303 18.06 -27.59 10.45
N VAL A 304 18.63 -28.00 9.31
CA VAL A 304 20.05 -28.31 9.21
C VAL A 304 20.96 -27.12 9.51
N GLU A 305 20.52 -25.92 9.14
CA GLU A 305 21.30 -24.68 9.24
C GLU A 305 21.10 -23.97 10.58
N GLN A 306 19.87 -23.96 11.09
CA GLN A 306 19.51 -23.30 12.35
C GLN A 306 18.10 -23.67 12.84
N ASP A 307 17.82 -23.42 14.10
CA ASP A 307 16.47 -23.56 14.64
C ASP A 307 15.62 -22.33 14.30
N LEU A 308 14.47 -22.58 13.70
CA LEU A 308 13.50 -21.55 13.34
C LEU A 308 12.34 -21.53 14.34
N VAL A 309 11.83 -20.34 14.66
CA VAL A 309 10.66 -20.17 15.51
C VAL A 309 9.53 -19.54 14.69
N PHE A 310 8.39 -20.20 14.68
CA PHE A 310 7.18 -19.69 14.05
C PHE A 310 6.11 -19.35 15.07
N TYR A 311 5.30 -18.37 14.74
CA TYR A 311 4.08 -18.03 15.48
C TYR A 311 2.88 -18.20 14.56
N HIS A 312 1.90 -18.93 15.02
CA HIS A 312 0.64 -19.17 14.33
C HIS A 312 -0.53 -18.60 15.14
N ASN A 313 -1.24 -17.61 14.60
CA ASN A 313 -2.44 -17.13 15.23
C ASN A 313 -3.59 -18.12 14.97
N LEU A 314 -4.16 -18.65 16.04
CA LEU A 314 -5.16 -19.73 16.00
C LEU A 314 -6.52 -19.27 15.46
N TYR A 315 -6.84 -17.96 15.54
CA TYR A 315 -8.12 -17.39 15.10
C TYR A 315 -8.06 -16.87 13.67
N THR A 316 -6.97 -16.16 13.32
CA THR A 316 -6.84 -15.54 11.99
C THR A 316 -6.12 -16.44 10.98
N ASN A 317 -5.49 -17.51 11.47
CA ASN A 317 -4.63 -18.40 10.68
C ASN A 317 -3.47 -17.66 9.99
N GLN A 318 -2.99 -16.58 10.61
CA GLN A 318 -1.84 -15.81 10.18
C GLN A 318 -0.55 -16.41 10.78
N TRP A 319 0.56 -16.25 10.06
CA TRP A 319 1.85 -16.82 10.42
C TRP A 319 2.93 -15.76 10.46
N TRP A 320 3.90 -15.93 11.36
CA TRP A 320 5.14 -15.14 11.46
C TRP A 320 6.32 -16.05 11.69
N ILE A 321 7.49 -15.60 11.25
CA ILE A 321 8.78 -16.24 11.52
C ILE A 321 9.62 -15.28 12.35
N GLU A 322 10.26 -15.79 13.39
CA GLU A 322 11.11 -15.01 14.29
C GLU A 322 12.51 -14.85 13.69
N ILE A 323 13.02 -13.62 13.71
CA ILE A 323 14.39 -13.30 13.34
C ILE A 323 15.04 -12.62 14.55
N LYS A 324 16.13 -13.17 15.05
CA LYS A 324 16.90 -12.63 16.18
C LYS A 324 18.10 -11.85 15.66
N ARG A 325 18.32 -10.64 16.15
CA ARG A 325 19.57 -9.92 15.92
C ARG A 325 20.69 -10.56 16.74
N LEU A 326 21.87 -10.80 16.13
CA LEU A 326 23.02 -11.48 16.78
C LEU A 326 23.60 -10.70 17.97
N ASN A 327 23.42 -9.37 18.01
CA ASN A 327 24.07 -8.51 19.02
C ASN A 327 23.12 -8.05 20.12
N ASP A 328 21.83 -8.39 20.08
CA ASP A 328 20.86 -8.02 21.08
C ASP A 328 20.49 -9.21 21.96
N THR A 329 20.87 -9.13 23.24
CA THR A 329 20.48 -10.11 24.26
C THR A 329 19.10 -9.82 24.87
N ALA A 330 18.46 -8.71 24.47
CA ALA A 330 17.16 -8.27 24.95
C ALA A 330 16.03 -8.67 24.00
N GLU A 331 14.80 -8.74 24.50
CA GLU A 331 13.58 -8.98 23.71
C GLU A 331 13.37 -7.97 22.58
N ASP A 332 13.95 -6.76 22.70
CA ASP A 332 13.94 -5.71 21.68
C ASP A 332 14.69 -6.10 20.38
N GLY A 333 15.52 -7.16 20.41
CA GLY A 333 16.21 -7.71 19.25
C GLY A 333 15.42 -8.74 18.44
N ILE A 334 14.17 -9.05 18.82
CA ILE A 334 13.35 -10.05 18.14
C ILE A 334 12.41 -9.38 17.15
N HIS A 335 12.57 -9.69 15.87
CA HIS A 335 11.64 -9.30 14.82
C HIS A 335 10.77 -10.48 14.39
N ARG A 336 9.45 -10.27 14.34
CA ARG A 336 8.48 -11.29 13.89
C ARG A 336 7.95 -10.90 12.52
N VAL A 337 8.52 -11.49 11.49
CA VAL A 337 8.22 -11.19 10.08
C VAL A 337 7.01 -12.00 9.64
N PRO A 338 5.95 -11.37 9.11
CA PRO A 338 4.82 -12.09 8.54
C PRO A 338 5.24 -13.03 7.41
N CYS A 339 4.71 -14.23 7.45
CA CYS A 339 5.02 -15.28 6.47
C CYS A 339 3.77 -16.09 6.10
N HIS A 340 3.92 -16.99 5.17
CA HIS A 340 2.88 -17.94 4.80
C HIS A 340 3.03 -19.27 5.55
N LYS A 341 1.93 -20.00 5.72
CA LYS A 341 1.99 -21.39 6.17
C LYS A 341 2.93 -22.26 5.32
N LYS A 342 3.09 -21.94 4.01
CA LYS A 342 4.04 -22.67 3.13
C LYS A 342 5.48 -22.56 3.62
N ASP A 343 5.87 -21.42 4.20
CA ASP A 343 7.22 -21.16 4.71
C ASP A 343 7.49 -22.05 5.94
N TYR A 344 6.51 -22.16 6.83
CA TYR A 344 6.55 -23.15 7.92
C TYR A 344 6.65 -24.59 7.39
N MET A 345 5.85 -24.96 6.39
CA MET A 345 5.89 -26.30 5.81
C MET A 345 7.20 -26.61 5.09
N GLN A 346 7.88 -25.61 4.54
CA GLN A 346 9.22 -25.71 3.97
C GLN A 346 10.24 -25.97 5.07
N ALA A 347 10.18 -25.23 6.17
CA ALA A 347 11.05 -25.42 7.34
C ALA A 347 10.90 -26.85 7.93
N VAL A 348 9.66 -27.35 8.07
CA VAL A 348 9.40 -28.73 8.56
C VAL A 348 10.05 -29.81 7.67
N ARG A 349 10.30 -29.51 6.39
CA ARG A 349 11.04 -30.41 5.48
C ARG A 349 12.56 -30.28 5.60
N GLY A 350 13.04 -29.41 6.50
CA GLY A 350 14.46 -29.19 6.75
C GLY A 350 15.08 -28.05 5.92
N GLU A 351 14.28 -27.29 5.17
CA GLU A 351 14.76 -26.20 4.31
C GLU A 351 14.42 -24.86 4.94
N VAL A 352 15.40 -23.95 5.04
CA VAL A 352 15.16 -22.59 5.51
C VAL A 352 14.44 -21.77 4.42
N PRO A 353 13.28 -21.15 4.72
CA PRO A 353 12.53 -20.39 3.72
C PRO A 353 13.27 -19.13 3.23
N ASP A 354 13.11 -18.79 1.94
CA ASP A 354 13.68 -17.57 1.35
C ASP A 354 13.24 -16.30 2.11
N ARG A 355 12.00 -16.28 2.61
CA ARG A 355 11.48 -15.18 3.42
C ARG A 355 12.33 -14.92 4.66
N PHE A 356 12.82 -15.97 5.32
CA PHE A 356 13.74 -15.83 6.43
C PHE A 356 15.05 -15.19 5.99
N TRP A 357 15.71 -15.74 4.94
CA TRP A 357 17.00 -15.25 4.50
C TRP A 357 16.98 -13.79 4.02
N LYS A 358 15.96 -13.40 3.27
CA LYS A 358 15.79 -12.02 2.81
C LYS A 358 15.67 -11.04 3.98
N SER A 359 14.83 -11.38 4.96
CA SER A 359 14.65 -10.54 6.14
C SER A 359 15.90 -10.57 7.04
N PHE A 360 16.53 -11.74 7.22
CA PHE A 360 17.76 -11.85 7.99
C PHE A 360 18.86 -10.93 7.45
N LYS A 361 19.12 -10.95 6.14
CA LYS A 361 20.14 -10.10 5.49
C LYS A 361 19.89 -8.60 5.65
N LYS A 362 18.68 -8.15 5.91
CA LYS A 362 18.35 -6.74 6.13
C LYS A 362 18.63 -6.28 7.56
N PHE A 363 18.68 -7.21 8.51
CA PHE A 363 18.98 -6.92 9.90
C PHE A 363 20.47 -7.08 10.23
N TYR A 364 21.27 -7.61 9.30
CA TYR A 364 22.69 -7.86 9.37
C TYR A 364 23.46 -7.22 8.23
#